data_77b13ce30a4974718f46dc70cd72f8aa
#
_entry.id   77b13ce30a4974718f46dc70cd72f8aa
#
_cell.length_a   1.000
_cell.length_b   1.000
_cell.length_c   1.000
_cell.angle_alpha   90.00
_cell.angle_beta   90.00
_cell.angle_gamma   90.00
#
_symmetry.space_group_name_H-M   'P 1'
#
loop_
_entity.id
_entity.type
_entity.pdbx_description
1 polymer ?
#
loop_
_entity_poly.entity_id
_entity_poly.type
_entity_poly.pdbx_seq_one_letter_code
_entity_poly.pdbx_strand_id
1 'polypeptide(L)'
;MPIRVTLDAVLADRRMKAKDLARTMGISETQLSLFRSGKVRGIRFSTIAAMCAVLECRPGDLLDYQFDAAELEAGEAEPGEAG
;
A
#
# COMPACT_ATOMS: atom_id res chain seq x y z
N MET A 1 -4.00 -7.38 -10.78
CA MET A 1 -4.26 -6.01 -10.36
C MET A 1 -3.18 -5.07 -10.85
N PRO A 2 -3.54 -3.96 -11.50
CA PRO A 2 -2.52 -3.05 -12.03
C PRO A 2 -1.79 -2.24 -10.98
N ILE A 3 -2.35 -2.14 -9.79
CA ILE A 3 -1.67 -1.47 -8.68
C ILE A 3 -0.84 -2.50 -7.93
N ARG A 4 0.44 -2.22 -7.77
CA ARG A 4 1.33 -3.07 -7.00
C ARG A 4 1.77 -2.35 -5.75
N VAL A 5 1.88 -3.10 -4.66
CA VAL A 5 2.39 -2.55 -3.42
C VAL A 5 3.90 -2.77 -3.39
N THR A 6 4.64 -1.70 -3.27
CA THR A 6 6.11 -1.74 -3.28
C THR A 6 6.69 -1.39 -1.91
N LEU A 7 5.90 -1.58 -0.87
CA LEU A 7 6.34 -1.27 0.50
C LEU A 7 7.61 -2.04 0.89
N ASP A 8 7.72 -3.29 0.47
CA ASP A 8 8.89 -4.11 0.84
C ASP A 8 10.20 -3.48 0.36
N ALA A 9 10.18 -2.84 -0.80
CA ALA A 9 11.39 -2.18 -1.31
C ALA A 9 11.79 -1.02 -0.41
N VAL A 10 10.80 -0.26 0.07
CA VAL A 10 11.07 0.86 0.97
C VAL A 10 11.58 0.37 2.32
N LEU A 11 10.95 -0.69 2.84
CA LEU A 11 11.40 -1.28 4.11
C LEU A 11 12.85 -1.74 4.01
N ALA A 12 13.20 -2.39 2.91
CA ALA A 12 14.56 -2.85 2.71
C ALA A 12 15.54 -1.66 2.61
N ASP A 13 15.14 -0.62 1.90
CA ASP A 13 15.96 0.57 1.75
C ASP A 13 16.19 1.27 3.08
N ARG A 14 15.18 1.29 3.94
CA ARG A 14 15.27 1.92 5.27
C ARG A 14 15.79 0.96 6.33
N ARG A 15 16.06 -0.29 5.97
CA ARG A 15 16.51 -1.33 6.91
C ARG A 15 15.56 -1.47 8.08
N MET A 16 14.26 -1.41 7.78
CA MET A 16 13.21 -1.53 8.80
C MET A 16 12.44 -2.81 8.60
N LYS A 17 12.08 -3.45 9.69
CA LYS A 17 11.24 -4.64 9.62
C LYS A 17 9.77 -4.27 9.61
N ALA A 18 8.98 -5.08 8.91
CA ALA A 18 7.54 -4.83 8.84
C ALA A 18 6.90 -4.77 10.22
N LYS A 19 7.32 -5.64 11.13
CA LYS A 19 6.76 -5.64 12.48
C LYS A 19 7.02 -4.31 13.21
N ASP A 20 8.15 -3.70 12.96
CA ASP A 20 8.49 -2.43 13.58
C ASP A 20 7.65 -1.31 13.00
N LEU A 21 7.41 -1.36 11.70
CA LEU A 21 6.52 -0.40 11.06
C LEU A 21 5.10 -0.52 11.62
N ALA A 22 4.59 -1.74 11.71
CA ALA A 22 3.25 -1.96 12.24
C ALA A 22 3.12 -1.43 13.66
N ARG A 23 4.13 -1.70 14.48
CA ARG A 23 4.14 -1.22 15.86
C ARG A 23 4.12 0.30 15.93
N THR A 24 4.96 0.93 15.12
CA THR A 24 5.05 2.39 15.12
C THR A 24 3.76 3.03 14.63
N MET A 25 3.09 2.40 13.68
CA MET A 25 1.82 2.90 13.17
C MET A 25 0.63 2.57 14.08
N GLY A 26 0.78 1.63 14.99
CA GLY A 26 -0.32 1.20 15.84
C GLY A 26 -1.30 0.27 15.13
N ILE A 27 -0.86 -0.46 14.14
CA ILE A 27 -1.70 -1.45 13.45
C ILE A 27 -1.14 -2.84 13.69
N SER A 28 -1.96 -3.86 13.41
CA SER A 28 -1.52 -5.24 13.58
C SER A 28 -0.59 -5.66 12.44
N GLU A 29 0.25 -6.64 12.71
CA GLU A 29 1.10 -7.20 11.68
C GLU A 29 0.26 -7.84 10.58
N THR A 30 -0.90 -8.40 10.93
CA THR A 30 -1.81 -8.98 9.97
C THR A 30 -2.33 -7.93 8.99
N GLN A 31 -2.72 -6.77 9.49
CA GLN A 31 -3.19 -5.68 8.62
C GLN A 31 -2.09 -5.24 7.67
N LEU A 32 -0.88 -5.09 8.18
CA LEU A 32 0.24 -4.69 7.35
C LEU A 32 0.57 -5.76 6.32
N SER A 33 0.51 -7.03 6.71
CA SER A 33 0.76 -8.14 5.80
C SER A 33 -0.24 -8.17 4.65
N LEU A 34 -1.51 -7.90 4.94
CA LEU A 34 -2.54 -7.83 3.91
C LEU A 34 -2.22 -6.72 2.91
N PHE A 35 -1.79 -5.58 3.40
CA PHE A 35 -1.40 -4.48 2.52
C PHE A 35 -0.19 -4.87 1.66
N ARG A 36 0.83 -5.43 2.27
CA ARG A 36 2.06 -5.82 1.57
C ARG A 36 1.80 -6.83 0.46
N SER A 37 0.87 -7.73 0.69
CA SER A 37 0.53 -8.77 -0.30
C SER A 37 -0.41 -8.27 -1.39
N GLY A 38 -0.91 -7.05 -1.26
CA GLY A 38 -1.85 -6.49 -2.22
C GLY A 38 -3.25 -7.06 -2.09
N LYS A 39 -3.56 -7.71 -0.98
CA LYS A 39 -4.87 -8.34 -0.78
C LYS A 39 -5.90 -7.41 -0.17
N VAL A 40 -5.50 -6.20 0.23
CA VAL A 40 -6.48 -5.24 0.75
C VAL A 40 -7.30 -4.69 -0.41
N ARG A 41 -8.58 -4.45 -0.17
CA ARG A 41 -9.45 -3.87 -1.17
C ARG A 41 -9.40 -2.36 -1.18
N GLY A 42 -9.00 -1.78 -0.10
CA GLY A 42 -8.90 -0.35 0.01
C GLY A 42 -8.01 0.01 1.18
N ILE A 43 -7.54 1.22 1.19
CA ILE A 43 -6.71 1.71 2.28
C ILE A 43 -7.00 3.19 2.48
N ARG A 44 -7.00 3.61 3.71
CA ARG A 44 -7.28 5.01 4.03
C ARG A 44 -6.07 5.87 3.71
N PHE A 45 -6.31 7.07 3.25
CA PHE A 45 -5.24 8.02 3.01
C PHE A 45 -4.45 8.29 4.29
N SER A 46 -5.12 8.31 5.44
CA SER A 46 -4.42 8.50 6.71
C SER A 46 -3.42 7.39 6.99
N THR A 47 -3.73 6.17 6.58
CA THR A 47 -2.82 5.05 6.75
C THR A 47 -1.61 5.20 5.83
N ILE A 48 -1.85 5.59 4.58
CA ILE A 48 -0.77 5.85 3.63
C ILE A 48 0.10 7.00 4.16
N ALA A 49 -0.51 8.06 4.68
CA ALA A 49 0.23 9.18 5.21
C ALA A 49 1.10 8.77 6.40
N ALA A 50 0.58 7.90 7.26
CA ALA A 50 1.35 7.41 8.40
C ALA A 50 2.58 6.61 7.95
N MET A 51 2.43 5.76 6.93
CA MET A 51 3.55 5.03 6.38
C MET A 51 4.61 5.98 5.82
N CYS A 52 4.16 6.98 5.08
CA CYS A 52 5.07 7.97 4.51
C CYS A 52 5.83 8.72 5.61
N ALA A 53 5.14 9.06 6.68
CA ALA A 53 5.78 9.77 7.79
C ALA A 53 6.85 8.92 8.47
N VAL A 54 6.53 7.65 8.75
CA VAL A 54 7.46 6.76 9.42
C VAL A 54 8.64 6.43 8.54
N LEU A 55 8.40 6.18 7.26
CA LEU A 55 9.44 5.75 6.33
C LEU A 55 10.11 6.91 5.62
N GLU A 56 9.63 8.13 5.83
CA GLU A 56 10.14 9.31 5.16
C GLU A 56 10.17 9.10 3.65
N CYS A 57 9.01 8.72 3.12
CA CYS A 57 8.88 8.46 1.69
C CYS A 57 7.57 9.06 1.17
N ARG A 58 7.34 8.90 -0.11
CA ARG A 58 6.14 9.39 -0.77
C ARG A 58 5.19 8.22 -1.06
N PRO A 59 3.90 8.50 -1.26
CA PRO A 59 2.97 7.43 -1.65
C PRO A 59 3.41 6.69 -2.90
N GLY A 60 4.03 7.38 -3.85
CA GLY A 60 4.56 6.74 -5.05
C GLY A 60 5.69 5.77 -4.81
N ASP A 61 6.29 5.80 -3.64
CA ASP A 61 7.31 4.83 -3.26
C ASP A 61 6.68 3.55 -2.71
N LEU A 62 5.44 3.65 -2.24
CA LEU A 62 4.72 2.53 -1.64
C LEU A 62 3.85 1.78 -2.64
N LEU A 63 3.47 2.43 -3.71
CA LEU A 63 2.54 1.90 -4.70
C LEU A 63 3.09 2.15 -6.09
N ASP A 64 2.87 1.18 -6.97
CA ASP A 64 3.25 1.31 -8.36
C ASP A 64 2.06 0.95 -9.23
N TYR A 65 2.07 1.41 -10.45
CA TYR A 65 0.98 1.19 -11.38
C TYR A 65 1.50 0.58 -12.68
N GLN A 66 0.83 -0.45 -13.13
CA GLN A 66 1.12 -1.05 -14.42
C GLN A 66 -0.15 -1.00 -15.24
N PHE A 67 -0.14 -0.32 -16.35
CA PHE A 67 -1.32 -0.20 -17.18
C PHE A 67 -1.78 -1.56 -17.68
N ASP A 68 -3.08 -1.79 -17.59
CA ASP A 68 -3.69 -3.01 -18.08
C ASP A 68 -5.03 -2.64 -18.71
N ALA A 69 -5.11 -2.72 -20.03
CA ALA A 69 -6.32 -2.38 -20.74
C ALA A 69 -7.51 -3.24 -20.35
N ALA A 70 -7.26 -4.46 -19.92
CA ALA A 70 -8.32 -5.36 -19.49
C ALA A 70 -9.06 -4.81 -18.25
N GLU A 71 -8.38 -4.05 -17.43
CA GLU A 71 -9.02 -3.44 -16.28
C GLU A 71 -10.03 -2.39 -16.68
N LEU A 72 -9.78 -1.69 -17.77
CA LEU A 72 -10.72 -0.72 -18.30
C LEU A 72 -11.92 -1.42 -18.92
N GLU A 73 -11.68 -2.54 -19.58
CA GLU A 73 -12.77 -3.29 -20.21
C GLU A 73 -13.64 -3.97 -19.18
N ALA A 74 -13.08 -4.41 -18.10
CA ALA A 74 -13.84 -4.97 -17.02
C ALA A 74 -14.87 -3.97 -16.53
N GLY A 75 -14.63 -2.70 -16.80
CA GLY A 75 -15.61 -1.66 -16.56
C GLY A 75 -15.98 -1.47 -15.12
N GLU A 76 -15.29 -2.09 -14.26
CA GLU A 76 -15.77 -2.21 -12.93
C GLU A 76 -14.93 -1.41 -11.97
N ALA A 77 -15.13 -0.13 -11.98
CA ALA A 77 -14.59 0.65 -10.90
C ALA A 77 -15.16 0.10 -9.62
N GLU A 78 -14.34 -0.12 -8.65
CA GLU A 78 -14.82 -0.56 -7.35
C GLU A 78 -15.72 0.51 -6.77
N PRO A 79 -16.92 0.15 -6.32
CA PRO A 79 -17.78 1.14 -5.68
C PRO A 79 -17.08 1.75 -4.48
N GLY A 80 -17.11 3.07 -4.40
CA GLY A 80 -16.49 3.76 -3.29
C GLY A 80 -15.02 4.04 -3.45
N GLU A 81 -14.46 3.69 -4.57
CA GLU A 81 -13.07 3.93 -4.87
C GLU A 81 -12.78 5.35 -5.27
N ALA A 82 -13.79 6.07 -5.51
CA ALA A 82 -13.66 7.41 -6.00
C ALA A 82 -13.04 8.27 -4.94
N GLY A 83 -12.26 8.25 -4.50
CA GLY A 83 -11.91 9.12 -3.47
C GLY A 83 -10.48 9.21 -3.15
#